data_53a04f0860c822d4ea1b32b09a33881a
#
_entry.id   53a04f0860c822d4ea1b32b09a33881a
#
_cell.length_a   1.000
_cell.length_b   1.000
_cell.length_c   1.000
_cell.angle_alpha   90.00
_cell.angle_beta   90.00
_cell.angle_gamma   90.00
#
_symmetry.space_group_name_H-M   'P 1'
#
loop_
_entity.id
_entity.type
_entity.pdbx_description
1 polymer ?
#
loop_
_entity_poly.entity_id
_entity_poly.type
_entity_poly.pdbx_seq_one_letter_code
_entity_poly.pdbx_strand_id
1 'polypeptide(L)'
;MPSRFLPFTGCSNFRDLGGLPTASGALTTWGRVFRSDTLQELTDSDVKSVLTEVGLTTIIDLRTGREITNEGRGPLEHEDIAYVHLPFIADLEVHDEVPDAIERDVLADYVHMLDTAGALIADAVKAIASSPGPVVFHCAAGKDRTGILAAITESLVGVPRDVVVGDYELTNQVIDEVCARLARFDTYTTVRANPASHFRCKPEVMEGFLDLLDERHGGAAGWARDIGLADRDLAALRNVLG
;
A
#
# COMPACT_ATOMS: atom_id res chain seq x y z
N MET A 1 -12.48 17.38 9.03
CA MET A 1 -12.65 15.93 8.84
C MET A 1 -11.83 15.22 9.89
N PRO A 2 -12.20 14.03 10.36
CA PRO A 2 -11.35 13.25 11.25
C PRO A 2 -10.02 12.92 10.54
N SER A 3 -8.93 12.75 11.32
CA SER A 3 -7.67 12.28 10.77
C SER A 3 -7.85 10.89 10.19
N ARG A 4 -7.29 10.63 9.01
CA ARG A 4 -7.25 9.28 8.45
C ARG A 4 -6.14 8.43 9.05
N PHE A 5 -5.09 9.05 9.61
CA PHE A 5 -4.02 8.33 10.31
C PHE A 5 -4.51 7.82 11.68
N LEU A 6 -4.17 6.58 11.97
CA LEU A 6 -4.34 5.96 13.28
C LEU A 6 -3.02 6.08 14.06
N PRO A 7 -3.05 6.54 15.32
CA PRO A 7 -1.84 6.87 16.08
C PRO A 7 -1.23 5.61 16.73
N PHE A 8 -0.70 4.69 15.93
CA PHE A 8 0.04 3.54 16.43
C PHE A 8 1.49 3.89 16.74
N THR A 9 2.06 3.23 17.74
CA THR A 9 3.47 3.40 18.12
C THR A 9 4.40 2.59 17.22
N GLY A 10 3.99 1.39 16.87
CA GLY A 10 4.80 0.43 16.13
C GLY A 10 4.76 0.59 14.61
N CYS A 11 3.90 1.43 14.06
CA CYS A 11 3.88 1.83 12.65
C CYS A 11 3.44 3.29 12.54
N SER A 12 3.88 3.98 11.47
CA SER A 12 3.66 5.42 11.33
C SER A 12 2.71 5.77 10.19
N ASN A 13 2.62 4.89 9.18
CA ASN A 13 1.89 5.15 7.94
C ASN A 13 0.52 4.45 7.90
N PHE A 14 0.01 3.98 9.04
CA PHE A 14 -1.28 3.30 9.13
C PHE A 14 -2.42 4.31 8.98
N ARG A 15 -3.21 4.18 7.93
CA ARG A 15 -4.33 5.08 7.67
C ARG A 15 -5.49 4.43 6.94
N ASP A 16 -6.68 4.98 7.17
CA ASP A 16 -7.92 4.61 6.53
C ASP A 16 -8.01 5.19 5.10
N LEU A 17 -8.49 4.42 4.14
CA LEU A 17 -8.86 4.89 2.81
C LEU A 17 -10.30 5.41 2.74
N GLY A 18 -10.99 5.45 3.87
CA GLY A 18 -12.31 6.06 4.00
C GLY A 18 -12.29 7.59 3.96
N GLY A 19 -13.45 8.16 3.62
CA GLY A 19 -13.67 9.61 3.59
C GLY A 19 -13.08 10.32 2.37
N LEU A 20 -12.61 9.60 1.36
CA LEU A 20 -12.19 10.19 0.09
C LEU A 20 -13.40 10.48 -0.79
N PRO A 21 -13.48 11.66 -1.44
CA PRO A 21 -14.56 11.95 -2.38
C PRO A 21 -14.48 11.01 -3.60
N THR A 22 -15.63 10.65 -4.12
CA THR A 22 -15.74 9.88 -5.36
C THR A 22 -16.43 10.70 -6.45
N ALA A 23 -16.26 10.31 -7.71
CA ALA A 23 -16.91 10.97 -8.85
C ALA A 23 -18.46 10.92 -8.78
N SER A 24 -19.02 9.99 -7.99
CA SER A 24 -20.48 9.92 -7.75
C SER A 24 -20.98 10.98 -6.75
N GLY A 25 -20.08 11.70 -6.07
CA GLY A 25 -20.38 12.63 -5.00
C GLY A 25 -20.49 11.99 -3.61
N ALA A 26 -20.32 10.65 -3.52
CA ALA A 26 -20.22 9.93 -2.25
C ALA A 26 -18.80 10.03 -1.66
N LEU A 27 -18.62 9.53 -0.46
CA LEU A 27 -17.31 9.34 0.16
C LEU A 27 -17.01 7.85 0.25
N THR A 28 -15.75 7.48 0.16
CA THR A 28 -15.31 6.11 0.45
C THR A 28 -15.65 5.73 1.89
N THR A 29 -15.93 4.44 2.10
CA THR A 29 -16.41 3.90 3.37
C THR A 29 -15.30 3.85 4.41
N TRP A 30 -15.54 4.48 5.56
CA TRP A 30 -14.63 4.46 6.72
C TRP A 30 -14.55 3.09 7.38
N GLY A 31 -13.36 2.79 7.93
CA GLY A 31 -13.15 1.61 8.76
C GLY A 31 -13.16 0.29 8.00
N ARG A 32 -12.99 0.29 6.69
CA ARG A 32 -13.05 -0.92 5.87
C ARG A 32 -11.72 -1.29 5.23
N VAL A 33 -11.01 -0.34 4.66
CA VAL A 33 -9.77 -0.57 3.94
C VAL A 33 -8.70 0.37 4.48
N PHE A 34 -7.59 -0.20 4.90
CA PHE A 34 -6.46 0.53 5.47
C PHE A 34 -5.20 0.24 4.67
N ARG A 35 -4.29 1.19 4.69
CA ARG A 35 -2.91 1.01 4.21
C ARG A 35 -1.93 1.33 5.32
N SER A 36 -0.73 0.71 5.27
CA SER A 36 0.30 0.93 6.29
C SER A 36 1.72 0.75 5.75
N ASP A 37 2.70 1.22 6.52
CA ASP A 37 4.04 0.68 6.56
C ASP A 37 4.05 -0.66 7.30
N THR A 38 5.22 -1.22 7.52
CA THR A 38 5.38 -2.55 8.11
C THR A 38 4.80 -2.65 9.53
N LEU A 39 4.25 -3.83 9.87
CA LEU A 39 3.51 -4.10 11.11
C LEU A 39 4.31 -4.89 12.13
N GLN A 40 5.59 -5.23 11.86
CA GLN A 40 6.38 -6.12 12.72
C GLN A 40 6.74 -5.53 14.08
N GLU A 41 6.68 -4.21 14.26
CA GLU A 41 7.03 -3.55 15.52
C GLU A 41 5.82 -3.01 16.29
N LEU A 42 4.60 -3.46 15.96
CA LEU A 42 3.42 -3.09 16.73
C LEU A 42 3.58 -3.49 18.20
N THR A 43 3.24 -2.56 19.09
CA THR A 43 3.25 -2.82 20.54
C THR A 43 2.01 -3.61 20.95
N ASP A 44 2.00 -4.18 22.16
CA ASP A 44 0.81 -4.85 22.72
C ASP A 44 -0.41 -3.93 22.75
N SER A 45 -0.19 -2.63 23.00
CA SER A 45 -1.26 -1.62 22.95
C SER A 45 -1.79 -1.43 21.52
N ASP A 46 -0.89 -1.39 20.55
CA ASP A 46 -1.28 -1.27 19.14
C ASP A 46 -2.07 -2.51 18.68
N VAL A 47 -1.60 -3.70 19.03
CA VAL A 47 -2.29 -4.97 18.74
C VAL A 47 -3.70 -4.94 19.32
N LYS A 48 -3.84 -4.54 20.58
CA LYS A 48 -5.15 -4.42 21.20
C LYS A 48 -6.06 -3.48 20.42
N SER A 49 -5.59 -2.28 20.04
CA SER A 49 -6.40 -1.33 19.28
C SER A 49 -6.73 -1.84 17.88
N VAL A 50 -5.79 -2.52 17.20
CA VAL A 50 -6.02 -3.18 15.91
C VAL A 50 -7.16 -4.21 16.02
N LEU A 51 -7.19 -5.00 17.09
CA LEU A 51 -8.20 -6.04 17.28
C LEU A 51 -9.55 -5.47 17.74
N THR A 52 -9.55 -4.48 18.65
CA THR A 52 -10.80 -4.06 19.30
C THR A 52 -11.41 -2.79 18.71
N GLU A 53 -10.61 -1.86 18.18
CA GLU A 53 -11.09 -0.59 17.64
C GLU A 53 -11.19 -0.63 16.12
N VAL A 54 -10.15 -1.20 15.44
CA VAL A 54 -10.18 -1.40 13.98
C VAL A 54 -11.01 -2.65 13.64
N GLY A 55 -10.93 -3.70 14.45
CA GLY A 55 -11.58 -4.99 14.18
C GLY A 55 -10.98 -5.69 12.96
N LEU A 56 -9.65 -5.59 12.79
CA LEU A 56 -8.95 -6.09 11.61
C LEU A 56 -9.18 -7.58 11.40
N THR A 57 -9.56 -7.97 10.19
CA THR A 57 -9.81 -9.39 9.83
C THR A 57 -8.85 -9.94 8.79
N THR A 58 -8.18 -9.06 8.03
CA THR A 58 -7.30 -9.48 6.94
C THR A 58 -6.07 -8.58 6.84
N ILE A 59 -4.90 -9.20 6.69
CA ILE A 59 -3.63 -8.53 6.35
C ILE A 59 -3.19 -8.99 4.98
N ILE A 60 -2.89 -8.04 4.09
CA ILE A 60 -2.27 -8.30 2.79
C ILE A 60 -0.84 -7.75 2.85
N ASP A 61 0.14 -8.64 2.86
CA ASP A 61 1.57 -8.30 2.94
C ASP A 61 2.19 -8.33 1.54
N LEU A 62 2.66 -7.17 1.09
CA LEU A 62 3.24 -6.96 -0.24
C LEU A 62 4.78 -7.07 -0.23
N ARG A 63 5.37 -7.40 0.91
CA ARG A 63 6.82 -7.54 1.07
C ARG A 63 7.33 -8.81 0.38
N THR A 64 8.61 -8.82 0.06
CA THR A 64 9.28 -10.01 -0.46
C THR A 64 9.40 -11.10 0.62
N GLY A 65 9.62 -12.34 0.21
CA GLY A 65 9.87 -13.45 1.13
C GLY A 65 11.11 -13.21 2.00
N ARG A 66 12.15 -12.56 1.43
CA ARG A 66 13.37 -12.18 2.14
C ARG A 66 13.09 -11.15 3.26
N GLU A 67 12.28 -10.11 2.97
CA GLU A 67 11.89 -9.13 3.99
C GLU A 67 11.16 -9.82 5.15
N ILE A 68 10.20 -10.71 4.86
CA ILE A 68 9.46 -11.44 5.89
C ILE A 68 10.37 -12.38 6.70
N THR A 69 11.29 -13.09 6.03
CA THR A 69 12.23 -14.01 6.70
C THR A 69 13.16 -13.26 7.65
N ASN A 70 13.63 -12.08 7.26
CA ASN A 70 14.59 -11.30 8.04
C ASN A 70 13.93 -10.52 9.18
N GLU A 71 12.69 -10.07 9.01
CA GLU A 71 12.03 -9.11 9.90
C GLU A 71 10.82 -9.67 10.62
N GLY A 72 10.30 -10.82 10.16
CA GLY A 72 9.10 -11.41 10.69
C GLY A 72 7.81 -10.70 10.26
N ARG A 73 6.69 -11.20 10.78
CA ARG A 73 5.35 -10.65 10.56
C ARG A 73 4.85 -9.81 11.73
N GLY A 74 5.61 -9.85 12.85
CA GLY A 74 5.28 -9.15 14.07
C GLY A 74 4.18 -9.82 14.91
N PRO A 75 3.70 -9.14 15.95
CA PRO A 75 2.83 -9.74 16.95
C PRO A 75 1.46 -10.18 16.41
N LEU A 76 0.97 -9.58 15.31
CA LEU A 76 -0.29 -9.99 14.68
C LEU A 76 -0.22 -11.41 14.04
N GLU A 77 0.96 -12.00 13.92
CA GLU A 77 1.13 -13.39 13.45
C GLU A 77 0.42 -14.41 14.34
N HIS A 78 0.22 -14.09 15.61
CA HIS A 78 -0.37 -14.98 16.61
C HIS A 78 -1.87 -14.76 16.82
N GLU A 79 -2.45 -13.81 16.08
CA GLU A 79 -3.85 -13.44 16.18
C GLU A 79 -4.70 -14.14 15.10
N ASP A 80 -6.01 -14.26 15.35
CA ASP A 80 -6.96 -14.86 14.41
C ASP A 80 -7.33 -13.86 13.28
N ILE A 81 -6.32 -13.53 12.48
CA ILE A 81 -6.41 -12.62 11.33
C ILE A 81 -5.96 -13.36 10.07
N ALA A 82 -6.75 -13.33 9.02
CA ALA A 82 -6.38 -13.91 7.74
C ALA A 82 -5.13 -13.20 7.17
N TYR A 83 -4.14 -13.99 6.75
CA TYR A 83 -2.91 -13.46 6.19
C TYR A 83 -2.74 -13.86 4.73
N VAL A 84 -2.58 -12.88 3.86
CA VAL A 84 -2.42 -13.05 2.41
C VAL A 84 -1.08 -12.45 2.01
N HIS A 85 -0.15 -13.29 1.54
CA HIS A 85 1.17 -12.84 1.08
C HIS A 85 1.20 -12.72 -0.44
N LEU A 86 1.38 -11.49 -0.93
CA LEU A 86 1.39 -11.15 -2.36
C LEU A 86 2.59 -10.24 -2.66
N PRO A 87 3.79 -10.79 -2.87
CA PRO A 87 5.00 -9.99 -3.09
C PRO A 87 4.99 -9.35 -4.47
N PHE A 88 4.94 -8.00 -4.54
CA PHE A 88 4.97 -7.26 -5.81
C PHE A 88 6.36 -7.14 -6.42
N ILE A 89 7.39 -7.55 -5.70
CA ILE A 89 8.78 -7.59 -6.15
C ILE A 89 9.31 -8.99 -5.86
N ALA A 90 9.96 -9.61 -6.84
CA ALA A 90 10.61 -10.91 -6.65
C ALA A 90 11.87 -10.78 -5.77
N ASP A 91 12.19 -11.81 -4.96
CA ASP A 91 13.35 -11.80 -4.07
C ASP A 91 14.68 -11.58 -4.83
N LEU A 92 14.77 -12.01 -6.10
CA LEU A 92 15.93 -11.83 -6.94
C LEU A 92 16.13 -10.40 -7.48
N GLU A 93 15.08 -9.58 -7.41
CA GLU A 93 15.07 -8.19 -7.88
C GLU A 93 15.43 -7.19 -6.76
N VAL A 94 15.58 -7.66 -5.54
CA VAL A 94 16.07 -6.83 -4.43
C VAL A 94 17.57 -6.65 -4.58
N HIS A 95 17.97 -5.60 -5.29
CA HIS A 95 19.38 -5.24 -5.43
C HIS A 95 19.90 -4.67 -4.12
N ASP A 96 20.86 -5.36 -3.50
CA ASP A 96 21.54 -4.92 -2.26
C ASP A 96 22.44 -3.68 -2.50
N GLU A 97 22.72 -3.33 -3.76
CA GLU A 97 23.61 -2.24 -4.14
C GLU A 97 22.92 -1.33 -5.18
N VAL A 98 22.25 -0.29 -4.69
CA VAL A 98 22.04 0.91 -5.50
C VAL A 98 23.28 1.78 -5.30
N PRO A 99 24.10 2.04 -6.33
CA PRO A 99 25.23 2.96 -6.20
C PRO A 99 24.73 4.31 -5.68
N ASP A 100 25.45 4.90 -4.73
CA ASP A 100 25.12 6.16 -4.02
C ASP A 100 24.89 7.39 -4.92
N ALA A 101 25.04 7.24 -6.24
CA ALA A 101 25.04 8.34 -7.21
C ALA A 101 23.95 8.23 -8.28
N ILE A 102 23.10 7.19 -8.30
CA ILE A 102 22.05 7.06 -9.32
C ILE A 102 20.73 7.50 -8.70
N GLU A 103 20.19 8.62 -9.16
CA GLU A 103 18.82 9.03 -8.88
C GLU A 103 17.87 7.93 -9.39
N ARG A 104 17.23 7.22 -8.47
CA ARG A 104 16.34 6.11 -8.77
C ARG A 104 15.13 6.62 -9.55
N ASP A 105 14.87 6.07 -10.71
CA ASP A 105 13.65 6.34 -11.46
C ASP A 105 12.49 5.55 -10.84
N VAL A 106 11.85 6.14 -9.84
CA VAL A 106 10.73 5.53 -9.11
C VAL A 106 9.55 5.23 -10.02
N LEU A 107 9.31 6.06 -11.06
CA LEU A 107 8.25 5.80 -12.02
C LEU A 107 8.54 4.55 -12.85
N ALA A 108 9.78 4.38 -13.31
CA ALA A 108 10.19 3.15 -14.02
C ALA A 108 10.00 1.90 -13.14
N ASP A 109 10.29 1.99 -11.84
CA ASP A 109 10.02 0.90 -10.89
C ASP A 109 8.52 0.59 -10.78
N TYR A 110 7.64 1.61 -10.78
CA TYR A 110 6.19 1.41 -10.71
C TYR A 110 5.67 0.76 -11.98
N VAL A 111 6.18 1.18 -13.14
CA VAL A 111 5.87 0.54 -14.44
C VAL A 111 6.30 -0.91 -14.44
N HIS A 112 7.53 -1.19 -14.00
CA HIS A 112 8.05 -2.55 -13.90
C HIS A 112 7.19 -3.42 -12.97
N MET A 113 6.80 -2.92 -11.80
CA MET A 113 5.90 -3.64 -10.90
C MET A 113 4.53 -3.91 -11.53
N LEU A 114 3.96 -2.94 -12.25
CA LEU A 114 2.69 -3.15 -12.95
C LEU A 114 2.80 -4.25 -14.00
N ASP A 115 3.90 -4.28 -14.76
CA ASP A 115 4.13 -5.24 -15.84
C ASP A 115 4.44 -6.66 -15.31
N THR A 116 5.19 -6.78 -14.21
CA THR A 116 5.65 -8.07 -13.67
C THR A 116 4.73 -8.65 -12.60
N ALA A 117 4.10 -7.80 -11.78
CA ALA A 117 3.25 -8.21 -10.67
C ALA A 117 1.74 -7.96 -10.91
N GLY A 118 1.33 -7.65 -12.13
CA GLY A 118 -0.07 -7.31 -12.45
C GLY A 118 -1.08 -8.34 -11.92
N ALA A 119 -0.81 -9.63 -12.05
CA ALA A 119 -1.67 -10.70 -11.52
C ALA A 119 -1.76 -10.67 -9.98
N LEU A 120 -0.64 -10.41 -9.29
CA LEU A 120 -0.62 -10.29 -7.82
C LEU A 120 -1.35 -9.03 -7.35
N ILE A 121 -1.25 -7.93 -8.08
CA ILE A 121 -2.01 -6.70 -7.82
C ILE A 121 -3.52 -6.99 -7.97
N ALA A 122 -3.92 -7.70 -9.01
CA ALA A 122 -5.31 -8.10 -9.21
C ALA A 122 -5.80 -9.03 -8.09
N ASP A 123 -4.97 -9.96 -7.62
CA ASP A 123 -5.31 -10.83 -6.49
C ASP A 123 -5.40 -10.04 -5.17
N ALA A 124 -4.58 -9.00 -4.98
CA ALA A 124 -4.71 -8.10 -3.83
C ALA A 124 -6.04 -7.31 -3.87
N VAL A 125 -6.45 -6.83 -5.04
CA VAL A 125 -7.77 -6.17 -5.21
C VAL A 125 -8.91 -7.15 -4.88
N LYS A 126 -8.83 -8.42 -5.32
CA LYS A 126 -9.83 -9.46 -4.97
C LYS A 126 -9.82 -9.74 -3.47
N ALA A 127 -8.64 -9.81 -2.85
CA ALA A 127 -8.53 -10.05 -1.40
C ALA A 127 -9.17 -8.90 -0.60
N ILE A 128 -8.97 -7.64 -1.01
CA ILE A 128 -9.67 -6.48 -0.43
C ILE A 128 -11.18 -6.63 -0.61
N ALA A 129 -11.63 -6.91 -1.82
CA ALA A 129 -13.06 -7.01 -2.16
C ALA A 129 -13.79 -8.15 -1.45
N SER A 130 -13.08 -9.24 -1.10
CA SER A 130 -13.63 -10.43 -0.45
C SER A 130 -13.39 -10.49 1.06
N SER A 131 -12.71 -9.50 1.64
CA SER A 131 -12.45 -9.49 3.08
C SER A 131 -13.75 -9.44 3.88
N PRO A 132 -13.93 -10.31 4.88
CA PRO A 132 -15.17 -10.36 5.66
C PRO A 132 -15.36 -9.14 6.57
N GLY A 133 -14.26 -8.43 6.87
CA GLY A 133 -14.22 -7.24 7.73
C GLY A 133 -13.15 -6.26 7.28
N PRO A 134 -12.67 -5.40 8.20
CA PRO A 134 -11.59 -4.47 7.92
C PRO A 134 -10.33 -5.16 7.43
N VAL A 135 -9.70 -4.61 6.39
CA VAL A 135 -8.50 -5.14 5.76
C VAL A 135 -7.40 -4.08 5.74
N VAL A 136 -6.17 -4.48 6.04
CA VAL A 136 -4.98 -3.64 5.83
C VAL A 136 -4.07 -4.27 4.79
N PHE A 137 -3.53 -3.45 3.89
CA PHE A 137 -2.43 -3.85 3.03
C PHE A 137 -1.19 -3.00 3.29
N HIS A 138 -0.02 -3.63 3.28
CA HIS A 138 1.22 -2.97 3.62
C HIS A 138 2.42 -3.52 2.85
N CYS A 139 3.50 -2.74 2.84
CA CYS A 139 4.83 -3.19 2.47
C CYS A 139 5.83 -2.76 3.56
N ALA A 140 7.09 -2.47 3.23
CA ALA A 140 8.06 -1.95 4.19
C ALA A 140 7.75 -0.50 4.61
N ALA A 141 7.75 0.44 3.67
CA ALA A 141 7.52 1.85 3.92
C ALA A 141 6.05 2.29 3.81
N GLY A 142 5.16 1.42 3.28
CA GLY A 142 3.79 1.82 2.97
C GLY A 142 3.69 2.85 1.85
N LYS A 143 4.74 2.99 1.02
CA LYS A 143 4.90 4.02 -0.01
C LYS A 143 4.69 3.48 -1.42
N ASP A 144 5.63 2.66 -1.92
CA ASP A 144 5.72 2.27 -3.33
C ASP A 144 4.72 1.14 -3.69
N ARG A 145 4.95 -0.09 -3.26
CA ARG A 145 4.05 -1.25 -3.49
C ARG A 145 2.64 -0.96 -2.96
N THR A 146 2.56 -0.43 -1.76
CA THR A 146 1.32 0.01 -1.13
C THR A 146 0.69 1.17 -1.87
N GLY A 147 1.48 2.12 -2.39
CA GLY A 147 1.00 3.26 -3.17
C GLY A 147 0.35 2.85 -4.48
N ILE A 148 0.96 1.91 -5.21
CA ILE A 148 0.39 1.35 -6.44
C ILE A 148 -0.96 0.67 -6.17
N LEU A 149 -1.04 -0.19 -5.15
CA LEU A 149 -2.29 -0.87 -4.80
C LEU A 149 -3.37 0.10 -4.34
N ALA A 150 -3.00 1.13 -3.54
CA ALA A 150 -3.92 2.18 -3.13
C ALA A 150 -4.46 2.95 -4.34
N ALA A 151 -3.58 3.43 -5.21
CA ALA A 151 -3.95 4.20 -6.39
C ALA A 151 -4.91 3.44 -7.32
N ILE A 152 -4.63 2.15 -7.58
CA ILE A 152 -5.52 1.29 -8.38
C ILE A 152 -6.85 1.10 -7.65
N THR A 153 -6.85 0.77 -6.36
CA THR A 153 -8.06 0.52 -5.57
C THR A 153 -8.95 1.75 -5.50
N GLU A 154 -8.38 2.91 -5.19
CA GLU A 154 -9.07 4.21 -5.14
C GLU A 154 -9.66 4.59 -6.50
N SER A 155 -8.88 4.44 -7.58
CA SER A 155 -9.36 4.73 -8.94
C SER A 155 -10.50 3.81 -9.36
N LEU A 156 -10.48 2.52 -8.99
CA LEU A 156 -11.54 1.55 -9.31
C LEU A 156 -12.86 1.85 -8.60
N VAL A 157 -12.83 2.52 -7.44
CA VAL A 157 -14.05 2.97 -6.75
C VAL A 157 -14.44 4.41 -7.11
N GLY A 158 -13.72 5.04 -8.03
CA GLY A 158 -14.06 6.34 -8.60
C GLY A 158 -13.54 7.55 -7.81
N VAL A 159 -12.49 7.38 -7.03
CA VAL A 159 -11.77 8.51 -6.41
C VAL A 159 -11.09 9.34 -7.50
N PRO A 160 -11.24 10.69 -7.53
CA PRO A 160 -10.59 11.56 -8.50
C PRO A 160 -9.05 11.49 -8.41
N ARG A 161 -8.41 11.68 -9.55
CA ARG A 161 -6.95 11.58 -9.71
C ARG A 161 -6.16 12.45 -8.72
N ASP A 162 -6.55 13.70 -8.57
CA ASP A 162 -5.90 14.65 -7.66
C ASP A 162 -5.99 14.20 -6.19
N VAL A 163 -7.07 13.52 -5.83
CA VAL A 163 -7.27 12.95 -4.49
C VAL A 163 -6.39 11.71 -4.29
N VAL A 164 -6.26 10.85 -5.31
CA VAL A 164 -5.35 9.68 -5.30
C VAL A 164 -3.89 10.14 -5.12
N VAL A 165 -3.47 11.16 -5.88
CA VAL A 165 -2.14 11.76 -5.74
C VAL A 165 -1.95 12.35 -4.34
N GLY A 166 -2.96 13.06 -3.83
CA GLY A 166 -2.93 13.61 -2.47
C GLY A 166 -2.84 12.53 -1.39
N ASP A 167 -3.52 11.37 -1.53
CA ASP A 167 -3.34 10.25 -0.59
C ASP A 167 -1.92 9.71 -0.63
N TYR A 168 -1.34 9.54 -1.82
CA TYR A 168 0.05 9.09 -1.95
C TYR A 168 1.02 10.02 -1.20
N GLU A 169 0.85 11.35 -1.37
CA GLU A 169 1.68 12.38 -0.74
C GLU A 169 1.56 12.42 0.79
N LEU A 170 0.46 11.96 1.38
CA LEU A 170 0.30 11.92 2.84
C LEU A 170 1.41 11.13 3.53
N THR A 171 2.02 10.17 2.86
CA THR A 171 3.19 9.45 3.37
C THR A 171 4.34 10.38 3.74
N ASN A 172 4.46 11.55 3.09
CA ASN A 172 5.47 12.55 3.41
C ASN A 172 5.36 13.14 4.82
N GLN A 173 4.19 13.05 5.45
CA GLN A 173 3.99 13.52 6.81
C GLN A 173 4.70 12.64 7.86
N VAL A 174 4.98 11.38 7.50
CA VAL A 174 5.55 10.35 8.39
C VAL A 174 6.79 9.68 7.82
N ILE A 175 7.31 10.15 6.69
CA ILE A 175 8.43 9.48 5.99
C ILE A 175 9.71 9.46 6.82
N ASP A 176 9.95 10.49 7.64
CA ASP A 176 11.13 10.57 8.48
C ASP A 176 11.10 9.48 9.57
N GLU A 177 9.95 9.25 10.20
CA GLU A 177 9.73 8.19 11.18
C GLU A 177 9.82 6.80 10.54
N VAL A 178 9.22 6.63 9.35
CA VAL A 178 9.29 5.38 8.58
C VAL A 178 10.74 5.05 8.24
N CYS A 179 11.51 6.00 7.69
CA CYS A 179 12.92 5.79 7.36
C CYS A 179 13.76 5.50 8.61
N ALA A 180 13.53 6.20 9.72
CA ALA A 180 14.24 5.96 10.98
C ALA A 180 13.98 4.54 11.51
N ARG A 181 12.77 4.01 11.34
CA ARG A 181 12.40 2.63 11.70
C ARG A 181 13.11 1.64 10.78
N LEU A 182 12.97 1.77 9.46
CA LEU A 182 13.56 0.86 8.48
C LEU A 182 15.09 0.80 8.58
N ALA A 183 15.75 1.94 8.85
CA ALA A 183 17.20 2.00 9.00
C ALA A 183 17.77 1.11 10.14
N ARG A 184 16.93 0.59 11.03
CA ARG A 184 17.34 -0.34 12.10
C ARG A 184 17.52 -1.77 11.60
N PHE A 185 16.94 -2.12 10.45
CA PHE A 185 17.04 -3.45 9.86
C PHE A 185 18.10 -3.52 8.79
N ASP A 186 18.85 -4.62 8.75
CA ASP A 186 19.92 -4.82 7.77
C ASP A 186 19.41 -5.00 6.33
N THR A 187 18.14 -5.32 6.17
CA THR A 187 17.47 -5.41 4.86
C THR A 187 17.43 -4.07 4.12
N TYR A 188 17.43 -2.93 4.84
CA TYR A 188 17.27 -1.59 4.24
C TYR A 188 18.54 -0.73 4.35
N THR A 189 19.65 -1.26 3.86
CA THR A 189 20.96 -0.55 3.87
C THR A 189 20.90 0.78 3.11
N THR A 190 20.17 0.84 1.99
CA THR A 190 19.96 2.07 1.21
C THR A 190 19.25 3.14 2.03
N VAL A 191 18.24 2.77 2.84
CA VAL A 191 17.55 3.73 3.72
C VAL A 191 18.49 4.25 4.80
N ARG A 192 19.35 3.40 5.34
CA ARG A 192 20.36 3.79 6.33
C ARG A 192 21.43 4.73 5.75
N ALA A 193 21.81 4.53 4.50
CA ALA A 193 22.86 5.28 3.83
C ALA A 193 22.42 6.65 3.30
N ASN A 194 21.12 6.89 3.15
CA ASN A 194 20.59 8.08 2.52
C ASN A 194 19.64 8.87 3.43
N PRO A 195 19.59 10.22 3.31
CA PRO A 195 18.64 11.02 4.08
C PRO A 195 17.19 10.73 3.66
N ALA A 196 16.25 10.83 4.62
CA ALA A 196 14.83 10.57 4.40
C ALA A 196 14.22 11.40 3.24
N SER A 197 14.79 12.56 2.94
CA SER A 197 14.36 13.41 1.81
C SER A 197 14.44 12.70 0.45
N HIS A 198 15.32 11.70 0.28
CA HIS A 198 15.40 10.90 -0.94
C HIS A 198 14.22 9.92 -1.11
N PHE A 199 13.51 9.64 -0.02
CA PHE A 199 12.39 8.69 -0.01
C PHE A 199 11.03 9.39 -0.04
N ARG A 200 10.96 10.71 -0.19
CA ARG A 200 9.71 11.43 -0.27
C ARG A 200 8.87 10.99 -1.47
N CYS A 201 7.56 10.98 -1.27
CA CYS A 201 6.60 10.84 -2.35
C CYS A 201 6.62 12.12 -3.20
N LYS A 202 6.98 11.97 -4.46
CA LYS A 202 6.91 13.06 -5.44
C LYS A 202 5.58 12.91 -6.19
N PRO A 203 4.67 13.92 -6.19
CA PRO A 203 3.37 13.81 -6.86
C PRO A 203 3.52 13.42 -8.33
N GLU A 204 4.56 13.92 -9.01
CA GLU A 204 4.83 13.65 -10.43
C GLU A 204 5.03 12.15 -10.71
N VAL A 205 5.49 11.37 -9.74
CA VAL A 205 5.64 9.92 -9.87
C VAL A 205 4.27 9.24 -9.93
N MET A 206 3.36 9.62 -9.04
CA MET A 206 2.01 9.04 -9.03
C MET A 206 1.18 9.56 -10.21
N GLU A 207 1.32 10.82 -10.58
CA GLU A 207 0.71 11.38 -11.78
C GLU A 207 1.16 10.62 -13.02
N GLY A 208 2.47 10.41 -13.20
CA GLY A 208 3.03 9.64 -14.31
C GLY A 208 2.57 8.18 -14.34
N PHE A 209 2.40 7.55 -13.17
CA PHE A 209 1.84 6.20 -13.07
C PHE A 209 0.38 6.15 -13.53
N LEU A 210 -0.44 7.13 -13.12
CA LEU A 210 -1.84 7.23 -13.55
C LEU A 210 -1.95 7.59 -15.05
N ASP A 211 -1.06 8.44 -15.58
CA ASP A 211 -0.98 8.73 -17.02
C ASP A 211 -0.71 7.44 -17.82
N LEU A 212 0.22 6.64 -17.35
CA LEU A 212 0.55 5.36 -17.98
C LEU A 212 -0.64 4.39 -17.98
N LEU A 213 -1.40 4.31 -16.88
CA LEU A 213 -2.63 3.52 -16.83
C LEU A 213 -3.66 4.04 -17.84
N ASP A 214 -3.80 5.37 -17.95
CA ASP A 214 -4.72 5.99 -18.92
C ASP A 214 -4.28 5.70 -20.37
N GLU A 215 -3.00 5.87 -20.68
CA GLU A 215 -2.45 5.67 -22.03
C GLU A 215 -2.50 4.21 -22.50
N ARG A 216 -2.13 3.27 -21.62
CA ARG A 216 -2.02 1.85 -21.99
C ARG A 216 -3.35 1.09 -21.94
N HIS A 217 -4.24 1.48 -21.01
CA HIS A 217 -5.41 0.68 -20.67
C HIS A 217 -6.72 1.49 -20.68
N GLY A 218 -6.67 2.83 -20.82
CA GLY A 218 -7.83 3.69 -20.62
C GLY A 218 -8.24 3.78 -19.14
N GLY A 219 -7.23 3.83 -18.25
CA GLY A 219 -7.35 3.97 -16.80
C GLY A 219 -7.40 2.65 -16.03
N ALA A 220 -7.52 2.76 -14.71
CA ALA A 220 -7.52 1.60 -13.81
C ALA A 220 -8.63 0.58 -14.14
N ALA A 221 -9.81 1.04 -14.59
CA ALA A 221 -10.90 0.16 -15.00
C ALA A 221 -10.57 -0.61 -16.29
N GLY A 222 -9.83 0.00 -17.22
CA GLY A 222 -9.32 -0.67 -18.40
C GLY A 222 -8.27 -1.72 -18.05
N TRP A 223 -7.29 -1.35 -17.22
CA TRP A 223 -6.30 -2.26 -16.70
C TRP A 223 -6.94 -3.47 -15.99
N ALA A 224 -7.94 -3.23 -15.15
CA ALA A 224 -8.65 -4.29 -14.45
C ALA A 224 -9.30 -5.31 -15.41
N ARG A 225 -9.86 -4.85 -16.53
CA ARG A 225 -10.40 -5.74 -17.58
C ARG A 225 -9.30 -6.51 -18.28
N ASP A 226 -8.20 -5.83 -18.65
CA ASP A 226 -7.08 -6.43 -19.39
C ASP A 226 -6.40 -7.54 -18.57
N ILE A 227 -6.27 -7.37 -17.24
CA ILE A 227 -5.73 -8.38 -16.32
C ILE A 227 -6.75 -9.47 -15.93
N GLY A 228 -8.03 -9.34 -16.32
CA GLY A 228 -9.06 -10.34 -16.10
C GLY A 228 -9.76 -10.26 -14.74
N LEU A 229 -9.80 -9.08 -14.10
CA LEU A 229 -10.68 -8.84 -12.95
C LEU A 229 -12.15 -8.88 -13.44
N ALA A 230 -12.95 -9.73 -12.81
CA ALA A 230 -14.34 -9.88 -13.19
C ALA A 230 -15.21 -8.72 -12.66
N ASP A 231 -16.30 -8.39 -13.36
CA ASP A 231 -17.23 -7.34 -12.94
C ASP A 231 -17.77 -7.56 -11.52
N ARG A 232 -17.93 -8.82 -11.10
CA ARG A 232 -18.34 -9.18 -9.74
C ARG A 232 -17.29 -8.76 -8.69
N ASP A 233 -16.01 -8.83 -9.02
CA ASP A 233 -14.92 -8.46 -8.10
C ASP A 233 -14.88 -6.93 -7.94
N LEU A 234 -15.08 -6.20 -9.04
CA LEU A 234 -15.21 -4.74 -9.03
C LEU A 234 -16.47 -4.26 -8.30
N ALA A 235 -17.59 -4.97 -8.46
CA ALA A 235 -18.81 -4.68 -7.71
C ALA A 235 -18.62 -4.94 -6.21
N ALA A 236 -17.95 -6.04 -5.83
CA ALA A 236 -17.62 -6.34 -4.44
C ALA A 236 -16.70 -5.27 -3.84
N LEU A 237 -15.66 -4.83 -4.59
CA LEU A 237 -14.78 -3.75 -4.14
C LEU A 237 -15.55 -2.45 -3.87
N ARG A 238 -16.49 -2.08 -4.77
CA ARG A 238 -17.35 -0.90 -4.57
C ARG A 238 -18.28 -1.05 -3.37
N ASN A 239 -18.72 -2.25 -3.03
CA ASN A 239 -19.52 -2.49 -1.82
C ASN A 239 -18.70 -2.39 -0.53
N VAL A 240 -17.39 -2.64 -0.60
CA VAL A 240 -16.48 -2.57 0.55
C VAL A 240 -16.00 -1.13 0.79
N LEU A 241 -15.64 -0.41 -0.27
CA LEU A 241 -14.94 0.87 -0.16
C LEU A 241 -15.71 2.03 -0.83
N GLY A 242 -16.54 1.79 -1.82
CA GLY A 242 -17.23 2.80 -2.62
C GLY A 242 -18.47 3.40 -1.97
#